data_e9181c9d6636c0ea4883588ffb900750
#
_entry.id   e9181c9d6636c0ea4883588ffb900750
#
_cell.length_a   1.000
_cell.length_b   1.000
_cell.length_c   1.000
_cell.angle_alpha   90.00
_cell.angle_beta   90.00
_cell.angle_gamma   90.00
#
_symmetry.space_group_name_H-M   'P 1'
#
loop_
_entity.id
_entity.type
_entity.pdbx_description
1 polymer ?
#
loop_
_entity_poly.entity_id
_entity_poly.type
_entity_poly.pdbx_seq_one_letter_code
_entity_poly.pdbx_strand_id
1 'polypeptide(L)'
;LKTGFIGAGKVGFTLGKYLTEHGKKVTGYYSRNTHSAREAAQFTDTKACDSLAELIHESDVLFLTVPDSSITSVYEEIAAHPIRGKYICHCSGEKTSAEAFPDIDKTGAYEYSVHPLFAVSDKYHAYEELPDVFFTIEGNKDHLDGIRGMLSEAGLQTRLIDPADKTRYHAAAAAASNLVIGLLDQSISMLGECGFSEEDARAALTPLVLGNVRHLLRDGTVQALTGPVERSDTETVRKHLASLDSRRDRVLYSLLSLRLADIAQRKHPDRDYTAVEKILEEFAE
;
A
#
# COMPACT_ATOMS: atom_id res chain seq x y z
N LEU A 1 2.53 5.79 -25.63
CA LEU A 1 2.77 4.40 -25.25
C LEU A 1 1.43 3.64 -25.16
N LYS A 2 1.39 2.42 -25.67
CA LYS A 2 0.25 1.50 -25.60
C LYS A 2 0.48 0.55 -24.43
N THR A 3 -0.52 0.39 -23.56
CA THR A 3 -0.38 -0.36 -22.30
C THR A 3 -1.20 -1.65 -22.33
N GLY A 4 -0.56 -2.78 -22.04
CA GLY A 4 -1.20 -4.07 -21.86
C GLY A 4 -1.10 -4.56 -20.42
N PHE A 5 -2.10 -5.33 -19.97
CA PHE A 5 -2.15 -5.87 -18.63
C PHE A 5 -2.07 -7.40 -18.63
N ILE A 6 -1.11 -7.94 -17.89
CA ILE A 6 -0.97 -9.36 -17.63
C ILE A 6 -1.45 -9.63 -16.20
N GLY A 7 -2.58 -10.31 -16.08
CA GLY A 7 -3.36 -10.40 -14.87
C GLY A 7 -4.52 -9.38 -14.87
N ALA A 8 -5.69 -9.84 -14.45
CA ALA A 8 -6.92 -9.05 -14.38
C ALA A 8 -7.46 -9.06 -12.94
N GLY A 9 -6.55 -8.88 -11.97
CA GLY A 9 -6.87 -8.67 -10.56
C GLY A 9 -7.28 -7.22 -10.28
N LYS A 10 -7.53 -6.89 -9.00
CA LYS A 10 -8.02 -5.57 -8.58
C LYS A 10 -7.14 -4.42 -9.12
N VAL A 11 -5.82 -4.53 -9.01
CA VAL A 11 -4.89 -3.46 -9.45
C VAL A 11 -4.95 -3.26 -10.98
N GLY A 12 -4.89 -4.34 -11.76
CA GLY A 12 -4.98 -4.25 -13.23
C GLY A 12 -6.32 -3.70 -13.71
N PHE A 13 -7.40 -4.09 -13.04
CA PHE A 13 -8.75 -3.60 -13.29
C PHE A 13 -8.84 -2.08 -13.05
N THR A 14 -8.39 -1.64 -11.87
CA THR A 14 -8.42 -0.24 -11.43
C THR A 14 -7.54 0.65 -12.30
N LEU A 15 -6.27 0.27 -12.50
CA LEU A 15 -5.32 1.07 -13.29
C LEU A 15 -5.70 1.11 -14.77
N GLY A 16 -6.15 0.00 -15.33
CA GLY A 16 -6.57 -0.05 -16.72
C GLY A 16 -7.80 0.81 -16.99
N LYS A 17 -8.80 0.79 -16.11
CA LYS A 17 -9.99 1.66 -16.21
C LYS A 17 -9.58 3.13 -16.15
N TYR A 18 -8.76 3.48 -15.16
CA TYR A 18 -8.28 4.85 -15.00
C TYR A 18 -7.54 5.35 -16.24
N LEU A 19 -6.57 4.57 -16.75
CA LEU A 19 -5.80 4.94 -17.93
C LEU A 19 -6.69 5.13 -19.15
N THR A 20 -7.68 4.27 -19.37
CA THR A 20 -8.61 4.37 -20.49
C THR A 20 -9.43 5.66 -20.40
N GLU A 21 -10.00 5.99 -19.23
CA GLU A 21 -10.79 7.21 -19.05
C GLU A 21 -9.96 8.49 -19.19
N HIS A 22 -8.65 8.41 -18.93
CA HIS A 22 -7.73 9.53 -19.14
C HIS A 22 -7.04 9.52 -20.51
N GLY A 23 -7.68 8.87 -21.50
CA GLY A 23 -7.26 8.92 -22.90
C GLY A 23 -5.97 8.17 -23.21
N LYS A 24 -5.49 7.29 -22.31
CA LYS A 24 -4.34 6.44 -22.60
C LYS A 24 -4.78 5.19 -23.35
N LYS A 25 -3.98 4.75 -24.29
CA LYS A 25 -4.32 3.58 -25.10
C LYS A 25 -4.01 2.30 -24.33
N VAL A 26 -5.04 1.65 -23.82
CA VAL A 26 -4.98 0.30 -23.25
C VAL A 26 -5.25 -0.71 -24.36
N THR A 27 -4.29 -1.60 -24.62
CA THR A 27 -4.37 -2.62 -25.69
C THR A 27 -5.25 -3.80 -25.28
N GLY A 28 -5.30 -4.10 -23.98
CA GLY A 28 -6.17 -5.12 -23.43
C GLY A 28 -5.55 -5.88 -22.26
N TYR A 29 -6.17 -7.04 -22.00
CA TYR A 29 -5.83 -7.90 -20.87
C TYR A 29 -5.54 -9.33 -21.36
N TYR A 30 -4.52 -9.94 -20.74
CA TYR A 30 -4.29 -11.37 -20.79
C TYR A 30 -4.27 -11.94 -19.37
N SER A 31 -4.96 -13.05 -19.15
CA SER A 31 -4.95 -13.76 -17.87
C SER A 31 -5.14 -15.25 -18.08
N ARG A 32 -4.50 -16.08 -17.25
CA ARG A 32 -4.76 -17.52 -17.22
C ARG A 32 -6.24 -17.84 -16.95
N ASN A 33 -6.89 -17.00 -16.16
CA ASN A 33 -8.35 -17.01 -16.03
C ASN A 33 -8.95 -16.12 -17.11
N THR A 34 -9.40 -16.70 -18.19
CA THR A 34 -9.99 -16.00 -19.35
C THR A 34 -11.25 -15.21 -18.99
N HIS A 35 -12.03 -15.68 -17.99
CA HIS A 35 -13.20 -14.95 -17.52
C HIS A 35 -12.80 -13.61 -16.92
N SER A 36 -11.76 -13.58 -16.06
CA SER A 36 -11.28 -12.33 -15.47
C SER A 36 -10.73 -11.36 -16.52
N ALA A 37 -10.03 -11.85 -17.54
CA ALA A 37 -9.56 -11.02 -18.65
C ALA A 37 -10.72 -10.41 -19.44
N ARG A 38 -11.77 -11.18 -19.74
CA ARG A 38 -12.97 -10.68 -20.43
C ARG A 38 -13.74 -9.66 -19.59
N GLU A 39 -13.89 -9.92 -18.30
CA GLU A 39 -14.53 -9.00 -17.35
C GLU A 39 -13.80 -7.65 -17.32
N ALA A 40 -12.46 -7.66 -17.18
CA ALA A 40 -11.66 -6.45 -17.20
C ALA A 40 -11.76 -5.71 -18.54
N ALA A 41 -11.66 -6.42 -19.65
CA ALA A 41 -11.77 -5.87 -20.99
C ALA A 41 -13.14 -5.20 -21.21
N GLN A 42 -14.23 -5.85 -20.78
CA GLN A 42 -15.57 -5.27 -20.88
C GLN A 42 -15.72 -4.02 -20.02
N PHE A 43 -15.19 -4.01 -18.80
CA PHE A 43 -15.27 -2.87 -17.89
C PHE A 43 -14.48 -1.67 -18.39
N THR A 44 -13.35 -1.90 -19.06
CA THR A 44 -12.46 -0.86 -19.56
C THR A 44 -12.71 -0.49 -21.02
N ASP A 45 -13.68 -1.11 -21.68
CA ASP A 45 -13.95 -0.98 -23.11
C ASP A 45 -12.70 -1.26 -23.98
N THR A 46 -12.04 -2.40 -23.66
CA THR A 46 -10.83 -2.85 -24.33
C THR A 46 -10.96 -4.31 -24.76
N LYS A 47 -9.86 -4.99 -25.03
CA LYS A 47 -9.81 -6.34 -25.60
C LYS A 47 -9.32 -7.35 -24.57
N ALA A 48 -9.92 -8.52 -24.51
CA ALA A 48 -9.32 -9.69 -23.89
C ALA A 48 -8.50 -10.42 -24.97
N CYS A 49 -7.17 -10.48 -24.78
CA CYS A 49 -6.27 -11.14 -25.72
C CYS A 49 -6.32 -12.66 -25.55
N ASP A 50 -6.34 -13.40 -26.66
CA ASP A 50 -6.38 -14.86 -26.65
C ASP A 50 -5.04 -15.49 -26.30
N SER A 51 -3.94 -14.74 -26.47
CA SER A 51 -2.59 -15.20 -26.14
C SER A 51 -1.72 -14.09 -25.54
N LEU A 52 -0.73 -14.50 -24.75
CA LEU A 52 0.31 -13.60 -24.23
C LEU A 52 1.09 -12.93 -25.38
N ALA A 53 1.42 -13.69 -26.43
CA ALA A 53 2.13 -13.18 -27.59
C ALA A 53 1.40 -12.04 -28.31
N GLU A 54 0.08 -12.13 -28.43
CA GLU A 54 -0.76 -11.08 -28.98
C GLU A 54 -0.68 -9.78 -28.17
N LEU A 55 -0.87 -9.87 -26.84
CA LEU A 55 -0.77 -8.71 -25.96
C LEU A 55 0.62 -8.08 -26.02
N ILE A 56 1.68 -8.88 -25.98
CA ILE A 56 3.06 -8.41 -26.07
C ILE A 56 3.29 -7.67 -27.39
N HIS A 57 2.83 -8.23 -28.52
CA HIS A 57 3.02 -7.62 -29.83
C HIS A 57 2.36 -6.24 -29.93
N GLU A 58 1.17 -6.07 -29.37
CA GLU A 58 0.38 -4.84 -29.48
C GLU A 58 0.78 -3.74 -28.48
N SER A 59 1.57 -4.07 -27.43
CA SER A 59 1.86 -3.16 -26.31
C SER A 59 3.30 -2.67 -26.29
N ASP A 60 3.49 -1.42 -25.89
CA ASP A 60 4.80 -0.82 -25.59
C ASP A 60 5.15 -1.00 -24.11
N VAL A 61 4.12 -0.98 -23.23
CA VAL A 61 4.21 -1.15 -21.79
C VAL A 61 3.39 -2.36 -21.38
N LEU A 62 3.96 -3.24 -20.55
CA LEU A 62 3.30 -4.40 -19.99
C LEU A 62 3.28 -4.30 -18.47
N PHE A 63 2.10 -4.20 -17.89
CA PHE A 63 1.91 -4.26 -16.45
C PHE A 63 1.58 -5.68 -16.01
N LEU A 64 2.45 -6.26 -15.17
CA LEU A 64 2.21 -7.52 -14.48
C LEU A 64 1.43 -7.24 -13.20
N THR A 65 0.12 -7.45 -13.24
CA THR A 65 -0.80 -7.27 -12.10
C THR A 65 -1.27 -8.62 -11.58
N VAL A 66 -0.32 -9.52 -11.45
CA VAL A 66 -0.46 -10.88 -10.87
C VAL A 66 0.00 -10.88 -9.41
N PRO A 67 -0.29 -11.94 -8.62
CA PRO A 67 0.26 -12.07 -7.27
C PRO A 67 1.79 -12.02 -7.26
N ASP A 68 2.38 -11.45 -6.22
CA ASP A 68 3.83 -11.22 -6.09
C ASP A 68 4.66 -12.49 -6.30
N SER A 69 4.16 -13.63 -5.80
CA SER A 69 4.79 -14.95 -5.99
C SER A 69 4.84 -15.43 -7.45
N SER A 70 4.05 -14.84 -8.33
CA SER A 70 3.95 -15.22 -9.74
C SER A 70 4.67 -14.25 -10.69
N ILE A 71 5.14 -13.09 -10.20
CA ILE A 71 5.71 -12.05 -11.07
C ILE A 71 6.89 -12.58 -11.87
N THR A 72 7.86 -13.20 -11.23
CA THR A 72 9.08 -13.69 -11.87
C THR A 72 8.78 -14.79 -12.88
N SER A 73 7.92 -15.77 -12.55
CA SER A 73 7.57 -16.85 -13.48
C SER A 73 6.81 -16.33 -14.71
N VAL A 74 5.93 -15.33 -14.53
CA VAL A 74 5.23 -14.68 -15.65
C VAL A 74 6.21 -13.86 -16.49
N TYR A 75 7.18 -13.21 -15.88
CA TYR A 75 8.23 -12.52 -16.61
C TYR A 75 9.08 -13.48 -17.46
N GLU A 76 9.42 -14.65 -16.95
CA GLU A 76 10.16 -15.68 -17.71
C GLU A 76 9.38 -16.10 -18.97
N GLU A 77 8.05 -16.23 -18.88
CA GLU A 77 7.21 -16.48 -20.04
C GLU A 77 7.28 -15.30 -21.06
N ILE A 78 7.24 -14.05 -20.57
CA ILE A 78 7.33 -12.83 -21.39
C ILE A 78 8.71 -12.74 -22.07
N ALA A 79 9.79 -13.04 -21.35
CA ALA A 79 11.15 -12.93 -21.82
C ALA A 79 11.48 -13.91 -23.01
N ALA A 80 10.66 -14.95 -23.18
CA ALA A 80 10.74 -15.83 -24.34
C ALA A 80 10.22 -15.19 -25.65
N HIS A 81 9.60 -14.00 -25.55
CA HIS A 81 9.07 -13.25 -26.71
C HIS A 81 9.95 -12.04 -27.06
N PRO A 82 9.79 -11.44 -28.25
CA PRO A 82 10.51 -10.22 -28.64
C PRO A 82 10.00 -9.00 -27.84
N ILE A 83 10.71 -8.67 -26.75
CA ILE A 83 10.35 -7.57 -25.83
C ILE A 83 11.33 -6.39 -25.86
N ARG A 84 12.31 -6.41 -26.76
CA ARG A 84 13.28 -5.31 -26.92
C ARG A 84 12.58 -3.95 -27.00
N GLY A 85 13.03 -2.99 -26.20
CA GLY A 85 12.50 -1.62 -26.17
C GLY A 85 11.15 -1.47 -25.47
N LYS A 86 10.59 -2.53 -24.88
CA LYS A 86 9.34 -2.47 -24.11
C LYS A 86 9.62 -2.17 -22.63
N TYR A 87 8.65 -1.53 -22.01
CA TYR A 87 8.60 -1.27 -20.58
C TYR A 87 7.89 -2.43 -19.90
N ILE A 88 8.58 -3.13 -19.01
CA ILE A 88 8.02 -4.25 -18.23
C ILE A 88 7.87 -3.79 -16.80
N CYS A 89 6.63 -3.70 -16.35
CA CYS A 89 6.27 -3.11 -15.05
C CYS A 89 5.58 -4.13 -14.16
N HIS A 90 5.85 -4.10 -12.86
CA HIS A 90 5.02 -4.78 -11.86
C HIS A 90 4.51 -3.79 -10.82
N CYS A 91 3.47 -4.20 -10.06
CA CYS A 91 2.83 -3.38 -9.05
C CYS A 91 3.07 -3.87 -7.61
N SER A 92 4.04 -4.76 -7.36
CA SER A 92 4.40 -5.18 -6.00
C SER A 92 5.02 -4.03 -5.20
N GLY A 93 4.60 -3.90 -3.94
CA GLY A 93 5.18 -2.95 -2.99
C GLY A 93 6.50 -3.43 -2.40
N GLU A 94 6.72 -4.75 -2.37
CA GLU A 94 7.89 -5.38 -1.75
C GLU A 94 9.03 -5.60 -2.73
N LYS A 95 8.75 -6.28 -3.86
CA LYS A 95 9.78 -6.65 -4.84
C LYS A 95 10.37 -5.44 -5.54
N THR A 96 11.69 -5.42 -5.69
CA THR A 96 12.36 -4.50 -6.61
C THR A 96 12.17 -4.97 -8.06
N SER A 97 12.35 -4.05 -9.02
CA SER A 97 12.33 -4.39 -10.45
C SER A 97 13.40 -5.41 -10.81
N ALA A 98 14.60 -5.30 -10.22
CA ALA A 98 15.70 -6.23 -10.44
C ALA A 98 15.40 -7.64 -9.91
N GLU A 99 14.76 -7.77 -8.75
CA GLU A 99 14.32 -9.07 -8.20
C GLU A 99 13.17 -9.69 -9.02
N ALA A 100 12.29 -8.85 -9.54
CA ALA A 100 11.14 -9.28 -10.32
C ALA A 100 11.54 -9.77 -11.71
N PHE A 101 12.56 -9.16 -12.33
CA PHE A 101 12.90 -9.31 -13.73
C PHE A 101 14.41 -9.66 -13.92
N PRO A 102 14.84 -10.83 -13.49
CA PRO A 102 16.24 -11.22 -13.61
C PRO A 102 16.69 -11.22 -15.07
N ASP A 103 17.92 -10.74 -15.30
CA ASP A 103 18.56 -10.72 -16.64
C ASP A 103 17.83 -9.93 -17.73
N ILE A 104 16.97 -8.97 -17.37
CA ILE A 104 16.15 -8.22 -18.34
C ILE A 104 17.00 -7.40 -19.32
N ASP A 105 18.17 -6.94 -18.90
CA ASP A 105 19.13 -6.23 -19.74
C ASP A 105 19.53 -7.04 -20.98
N LYS A 106 19.60 -8.37 -20.89
CA LYS A 106 19.87 -9.27 -22.00
C LYS A 106 18.76 -9.28 -23.06
N THR A 107 17.54 -8.95 -22.68
CA THR A 107 16.37 -8.87 -23.58
C THR A 107 16.32 -7.55 -24.33
N GLY A 108 16.93 -6.50 -23.76
CA GLY A 108 16.84 -5.12 -24.23
C GLY A 108 15.51 -4.45 -23.93
N ALA A 109 14.73 -4.99 -22.99
CA ALA A 109 13.57 -4.35 -22.36
C ALA A 109 13.99 -3.54 -21.12
N TYR A 110 13.06 -2.75 -20.57
CA TYR A 110 13.30 -1.85 -19.44
C TYR A 110 12.39 -2.24 -18.27
N GLU A 111 13.00 -2.51 -17.13
CA GLU A 111 12.31 -2.95 -15.91
C GLU A 111 11.83 -1.78 -15.06
N TYR A 112 10.63 -1.92 -14.48
CA TYR A 112 10.09 -0.98 -13.50
C TYR A 112 9.23 -1.67 -12.44
N SER A 113 9.34 -1.18 -11.22
CA SER A 113 8.29 -1.30 -10.23
C SER A 113 7.47 0.00 -10.25
N VAL A 114 6.16 -0.12 -10.37
CA VAL A 114 5.19 0.99 -10.37
C VAL A 114 4.10 0.64 -9.36
N HIS A 115 4.35 0.95 -8.09
CA HIS A 115 3.48 0.52 -6.99
C HIS A 115 2.55 1.66 -6.55
N PRO A 116 1.21 1.49 -6.65
CA PRO A 116 0.26 2.40 -6.04
C PRO A 116 0.30 2.25 -4.51
N LEU A 117 0.54 3.35 -3.78
CA LEU A 117 0.43 3.37 -2.32
C LEU A 117 -1.04 3.43 -1.92
N PHE A 118 -1.75 2.37 -2.22
CA PHE A 118 -3.20 2.29 -2.11
C PHE A 118 -3.70 0.85 -1.92
N ALA A 119 -4.63 0.67 -0.99
CA ALA A 119 -5.28 -0.61 -0.77
C ALA A 119 -6.54 -0.74 -1.65
N VAL A 120 -6.42 -1.38 -2.81
CA VAL A 120 -7.55 -1.58 -3.73
C VAL A 120 -8.55 -2.56 -3.12
N SER A 121 -9.60 -2.03 -2.50
CA SER A 121 -10.68 -2.81 -1.89
C SER A 121 -11.76 -3.21 -2.90
N ASP A 122 -12.24 -2.26 -3.68
CA ASP A 122 -13.28 -2.42 -4.71
C ASP A 122 -12.69 -2.20 -6.11
N LYS A 123 -12.71 -3.27 -6.94
CA LYS A 123 -12.15 -3.22 -8.29
C LYS A 123 -12.94 -2.32 -9.26
N TYR A 124 -14.22 -2.05 -8.96
CA TYR A 124 -15.09 -1.28 -9.86
C TYR A 124 -15.09 0.23 -9.61
N HIS A 125 -14.75 0.68 -8.38
CA HIS A 125 -14.80 2.10 -8.03
C HIS A 125 -13.45 2.67 -7.60
N ALA A 126 -12.49 1.82 -7.22
CA ALA A 126 -11.18 2.29 -6.74
C ALA A 126 -10.40 3.16 -7.75
N TYR A 127 -10.71 3.09 -9.04
CA TYR A 127 -10.07 3.93 -10.05
C TYR A 127 -10.41 5.43 -9.87
N GLU A 128 -11.55 5.76 -9.27
CA GLU A 128 -11.96 7.13 -8.98
C GLU A 128 -11.08 7.81 -7.93
N GLU A 129 -10.41 7.02 -7.08
CA GLU A 129 -9.52 7.49 -6.01
C GLU A 129 -8.08 7.68 -6.48
N LEU A 130 -7.69 7.15 -7.65
CA LEU A 130 -6.29 7.16 -8.14
C LEU A 130 -5.68 8.56 -8.31
N PRO A 131 -6.41 9.66 -8.59
CA PRO A 131 -5.84 11.01 -8.63
C PRO A 131 -5.13 11.43 -7.33
N ASP A 132 -5.59 10.92 -6.18
CA ASP A 132 -5.02 11.21 -4.87
C ASP A 132 -3.94 10.21 -4.44
N VAL A 133 -3.72 9.15 -5.24
CA VAL A 133 -2.77 8.08 -4.93
C VAL A 133 -1.37 8.39 -5.47
N PHE A 134 -0.38 8.26 -4.61
CA PHE A 134 1.02 8.28 -5.03
C PHE A 134 1.45 6.93 -5.60
N PHE A 135 2.04 6.97 -6.78
CA PHE A 135 2.71 5.83 -7.39
C PHE A 135 4.21 5.96 -7.17
N THR A 136 4.81 5.00 -6.47
CA THR A 136 6.27 4.95 -6.37
C THR A 136 6.85 4.20 -7.56
N ILE A 137 7.93 4.74 -8.10
CA ILE A 137 8.62 4.18 -9.28
C ILE A 137 10.08 3.93 -8.92
N GLU A 138 10.59 2.76 -9.25
CA GLU A 138 12.02 2.46 -9.34
C GLU A 138 12.28 1.53 -10.52
N GLY A 139 13.52 1.48 -11.03
CA GLY A 139 13.91 0.66 -12.16
C GLY A 139 14.93 1.33 -13.08
N ASN A 140 14.85 1.05 -14.36
CA ASN A 140 15.80 1.54 -15.37
C ASN A 140 15.85 3.07 -15.42
N LYS A 141 17.04 3.65 -15.23
CA LYS A 141 17.22 5.10 -15.12
C LYS A 141 17.22 5.80 -16.48
N ASP A 142 17.71 5.12 -17.52
CA ASP A 142 17.90 5.74 -18.82
C ASP A 142 16.59 5.96 -19.59
N HIS A 143 15.56 5.17 -19.27
CA HIS A 143 14.25 5.23 -19.92
C HIS A 143 13.10 5.63 -18.98
N LEU A 144 13.43 6.17 -17.80
CA LEU A 144 12.48 6.54 -16.75
C LEU A 144 11.44 7.58 -17.21
N ASP A 145 11.84 8.53 -18.04
CA ASP A 145 10.95 9.60 -18.52
C ASP A 145 9.76 9.05 -19.33
N GLY A 146 9.92 7.92 -20.02
CA GLY A 146 8.84 7.29 -20.77
C GLY A 146 7.70 6.81 -19.87
N ILE A 147 8.01 6.02 -18.85
CA ILE A 147 7.00 5.49 -17.92
C ILE A 147 6.43 6.59 -17.02
N ARG A 148 7.30 7.46 -16.48
CA ARG A 148 6.89 8.58 -15.63
C ARG A 148 6.02 9.57 -16.39
N GLY A 149 6.40 9.91 -17.62
CA GLY A 149 5.63 10.80 -18.50
C GLY A 149 4.24 10.26 -18.77
N MET A 150 4.12 8.98 -19.14
CA MET A 150 2.84 8.33 -19.39
C MET A 150 1.89 8.42 -18.18
N LEU A 151 2.39 8.15 -16.95
CA LEU A 151 1.59 8.21 -15.74
C LEU A 151 1.21 9.66 -15.37
N SER A 152 2.15 10.59 -15.48
CA SER A 152 1.92 12.02 -15.19
C SER A 152 0.94 12.66 -16.17
N GLU A 153 1.01 12.33 -17.46
CA GLU A 153 0.04 12.78 -18.45
C GLU A 153 -1.37 12.21 -18.24
N ALA A 154 -1.49 11.09 -17.52
CA ALA A 154 -2.77 10.56 -17.05
C ALA A 154 -3.24 11.24 -15.76
N GLY A 155 -2.49 12.19 -15.20
CA GLY A 155 -2.83 12.87 -13.93
C GLY A 155 -2.41 12.13 -12.67
N LEU A 156 -1.67 11.01 -12.78
CA LEU A 156 -1.21 10.25 -11.62
C LEU A 156 0.00 10.90 -10.95
N GLN A 157 -0.01 10.95 -9.63
CA GLN A 157 1.09 11.46 -8.83
C GLN A 157 2.20 10.41 -8.72
N THR A 158 3.42 10.76 -9.10
CA THR A 158 4.54 9.83 -9.10
C THR A 158 5.67 10.27 -8.17
N ARG A 159 6.32 9.31 -7.49
CA ARG A 159 7.51 9.53 -6.66
C ARG A 159 8.55 8.48 -6.95
N LEU A 160 9.80 8.92 -7.18
CA LEU A 160 10.93 7.99 -7.30
C LEU A 160 11.38 7.56 -5.91
N ILE A 161 11.72 6.28 -5.77
CA ILE A 161 12.36 5.72 -4.59
C ILE A 161 13.63 4.97 -4.99
N ASP A 162 14.58 4.88 -4.07
CA ASP A 162 15.73 4.00 -4.26
C ASP A 162 15.28 2.53 -4.05
N PRO A 163 15.68 1.58 -4.91
CA PRO A 163 15.40 0.17 -4.71
C PRO A 163 15.80 -0.34 -3.30
N ALA A 164 16.89 0.18 -2.73
CA ALA A 164 17.34 -0.17 -1.38
C ALA A 164 16.34 0.22 -0.26
N ASP A 165 15.49 1.22 -0.50
CA ASP A 165 14.48 1.66 0.46
C ASP A 165 13.15 0.92 0.35
N LYS A 166 12.98 0.07 -0.65
CA LYS A 166 11.67 -0.53 -0.98
C LYS A 166 11.08 -1.37 0.16
N THR A 167 11.89 -2.16 0.85
CA THR A 167 11.43 -2.93 2.02
C THR A 167 10.93 -2.03 3.14
N ARG A 168 11.67 -0.95 3.44
CA ARG A 168 11.24 0.03 4.46
C ARG A 168 9.98 0.78 4.04
N TYR A 169 9.89 1.17 2.77
CA TYR A 169 8.71 1.78 2.19
C TYR A 169 7.48 0.87 2.33
N HIS A 170 7.60 -0.42 1.97
CA HIS A 170 6.50 -1.38 2.11
C HIS A 170 6.12 -1.62 3.57
N ALA A 171 7.10 -1.71 4.47
CA ALA A 171 6.84 -1.80 5.91
C ALA A 171 6.05 -0.57 6.43
N ALA A 172 6.37 0.64 5.96
CA ALA A 172 5.60 1.84 6.31
C ALA A 172 4.16 1.78 5.80
N ALA A 173 3.94 1.30 4.57
CA ALA A 173 2.61 1.09 4.01
C ALA A 173 1.80 0.06 4.83
N ALA A 174 2.42 -1.07 5.17
CA ALA A 174 1.81 -2.10 6.01
C ALA A 174 1.47 -1.56 7.42
N ALA A 175 2.37 -0.77 8.02
CA ALA A 175 2.13 -0.14 9.31
C ALA A 175 0.92 0.80 9.29
N ALA A 176 0.77 1.59 8.22
CA ALA A 176 -0.34 2.54 8.08
C ALA A 176 -1.67 1.91 7.63
N SER A 177 -1.68 0.66 7.21
CA SER A 177 -2.87 -0.05 6.72
C SER A 177 -3.16 -1.33 7.55
N ASN A 178 -2.42 -2.40 7.31
CA ASN A 178 -2.69 -3.70 7.91
C ASN A 178 -2.54 -3.70 9.44
N LEU A 179 -1.49 -3.05 9.99
CA LEU A 179 -1.29 -3.02 11.45
C LEU A 179 -2.33 -2.16 12.17
N VAL A 180 -2.91 -1.16 11.51
CA VAL A 180 -4.05 -0.41 12.05
C VAL A 180 -5.26 -1.32 12.26
N ILE A 181 -5.50 -2.29 11.35
CA ILE A 181 -6.59 -3.27 11.54
C ILE A 181 -6.36 -4.08 12.82
N GLY A 182 -5.12 -4.55 13.06
CA GLY A 182 -4.79 -5.29 14.28
C GLY A 182 -4.97 -4.46 15.56
N LEU A 183 -4.62 -3.17 15.53
CA LEU A 183 -4.85 -2.27 16.66
C LEU A 183 -6.35 -2.03 16.93
N LEU A 184 -7.14 -1.89 15.90
CA LEU A 184 -8.59 -1.69 16.03
C LEU A 184 -9.30 -2.98 16.48
N ASP A 185 -8.85 -4.15 16.04
CA ASP A 185 -9.33 -5.46 16.51
C ASP A 185 -9.13 -5.61 18.02
N GLN A 186 -7.94 -5.26 18.54
CA GLN A 186 -7.69 -5.21 19.98
C GLN A 186 -8.69 -4.27 20.70
N SER A 187 -8.91 -3.08 20.15
CA SER A 187 -9.81 -2.09 20.75
C SER A 187 -11.26 -2.57 20.77
N ILE A 188 -11.72 -3.25 19.72
CA ILE A 188 -13.05 -3.86 19.63
C ILE A 188 -13.18 -4.98 20.66
N SER A 189 -12.15 -5.85 20.80
CA SER A 189 -12.13 -6.91 21.80
C SER A 189 -12.25 -6.36 23.23
N MET A 190 -11.50 -5.31 23.56
CA MET A 190 -11.59 -4.65 24.89
C MET A 190 -12.99 -4.09 25.16
N LEU A 191 -13.66 -3.50 24.17
CA LEU A 191 -15.05 -3.05 24.35
C LEU A 191 -16.02 -4.24 24.51
N GLY A 192 -15.74 -5.38 23.85
CA GLY A 192 -16.48 -6.63 24.06
C GLY A 192 -16.43 -7.10 25.51
N GLU A 193 -15.28 -7.01 26.17
CA GLU A 193 -15.10 -7.30 27.61
C GLU A 193 -15.89 -6.32 28.50
N CYS A 194 -16.17 -5.13 28.00
CA CYS A 194 -17.04 -4.13 28.66
C CYS A 194 -18.53 -4.34 28.34
N GLY A 195 -18.91 -5.40 27.60
CA GLY A 195 -20.30 -5.75 27.30
C GLY A 195 -20.86 -5.17 26.00
N PHE A 196 -20.03 -4.57 25.14
CA PHE A 196 -20.46 -4.14 23.81
C PHE A 196 -20.55 -5.34 22.86
N SER A 197 -21.57 -5.35 21.99
CA SER A 197 -21.52 -6.22 20.82
C SER A 197 -20.42 -5.75 19.86
N GLU A 198 -19.96 -6.63 18.96
CA GLU A 198 -18.97 -6.24 17.93
C GLU A 198 -19.47 -5.08 17.06
N GLU A 199 -20.76 -5.08 16.71
CA GLU A 199 -21.40 -4.03 15.94
C GLU A 199 -21.41 -2.70 16.69
N ASP A 200 -21.81 -2.71 17.98
CA ASP A 200 -21.83 -1.50 18.82
C ASP A 200 -20.41 -0.97 19.06
N ALA A 201 -19.42 -1.86 19.29
CA ALA A 201 -18.04 -1.47 19.45
C ALA A 201 -17.50 -0.75 18.21
N ARG A 202 -17.73 -1.29 17.02
CA ARG A 202 -17.36 -0.64 15.75
C ARG A 202 -18.06 0.70 15.58
N ALA A 203 -19.35 0.78 15.85
CA ALA A 203 -20.12 2.02 15.76
C ALA A 203 -19.58 3.10 16.73
N ALA A 204 -19.27 2.72 17.97
CA ALA A 204 -18.73 3.62 18.99
C ALA A 204 -17.33 4.12 18.65
N LEU A 205 -16.45 3.26 18.14
CA LEU A 205 -15.08 3.60 17.78
C LEU A 205 -14.99 4.43 16.48
N THR A 206 -15.92 4.29 15.56
CA THR A 206 -15.88 4.96 14.25
C THR A 206 -15.64 6.48 14.36
N PRO A 207 -16.45 7.27 15.08
CA PRO A 207 -16.23 8.72 15.16
C PRO A 207 -14.91 9.07 15.87
N LEU A 208 -14.50 8.30 16.86
CA LEU A 208 -13.23 8.49 17.57
C LEU A 208 -12.03 8.28 16.64
N VAL A 209 -12.00 7.17 15.92
CA VAL A 209 -10.91 6.80 15.00
C VAL A 209 -10.83 7.80 13.85
N LEU A 210 -11.95 8.04 13.15
CA LEU A 210 -11.97 8.96 12.01
C LEU A 210 -11.65 10.39 12.42
N GLY A 211 -12.09 10.83 13.59
CA GLY A 211 -11.76 12.15 14.13
C GLY A 211 -10.27 12.32 14.37
N ASN A 212 -9.64 11.36 15.05
CA ASN A 212 -8.20 11.37 15.32
C ASN A 212 -7.36 11.27 14.03
N VAL A 213 -7.73 10.40 13.11
CA VAL A 213 -7.02 10.25 11.83
C VAL A 213 -7.11 11.55 11.01
N ARG A 214 -8.29 12.16 10.91
CA ARG A 214 -8.45 13.45 10.21
C ARG A 214 -7.60 14.55 10.84
N HIS A 215 -7.58 14.64 12.19
CA HIS A 215 -6.76 15.61 12.91
C HIS A 215 -5.27 15.37 12.66
N LEU A 216 -4.82 14.10 12.77
CA LEU A 216 -3.45 13.69 12.48
C LEU A 216 -3.00 14.08 11.06
N LEU A 217 -3.82 13.77 10.04
CA LEU A 217 -3.47 14.02 8.63
C LEU A 217 -3.49 15.52 8.28
N ARG A 218 -4.32 16.31 8.96
CA ARG A 218 -4.39 17.77 8.75
C ARG A 218 -3.26 18.52 9.46
N ASP A 219 -3.01 18.19 10.73
CA ASP A 219 -2.21 19.04 11.63
C ASP A 219 -0.88 18.37 12.06
N GLY A 220 -0.69 17.11 11.69
CA GLY A 220 0.51 16.31 12.00
C GLY A 220 0.46 15.66 13.40
N THR A 221 1.40 14.73 13.63
CA THR A 221 1.43 13.86 14.82
C THR A 221 1.55 14.62 16.13
N VAL A 222 2.37 15.67 16.15
CA VAL A 222 2.65 16.44 17.37
C VAL A 222 1.41 17.19 17.85
N GLN A 223 0.68 17.83 16.92
CA GLN A 223 -0.51 18.60 17.27
C GLN A 223 -1.71 17.71 17.59
N ALA A 224 -1.84 16.60 16.88
CA ALA A 224 -2.97 15.68 17.07
C ALA A 224 -2.89 14.88 18.38
N LEU A 225 -1.69 14.68 18.94
CA LEU A 225 -1.52 13.87 20.14
C LEU A 225 -2.22 14.48 21.36
N THR A 226 -3.04 13.67 22.03
CA THR A 226 -3.70 13.94 23.30
C THR A 226 -3.67 12.68 24.18
N GLY A 227 -4.18 12.75 25.41
CA GLY A 227 -4.38 11.59 26.26
C GLY A 227 -3.39 11.47 27.42
N PRO A 228 -3.43 10.34 28.18
CA PRO A 228 -2.69 10.21 29.42
C PRO A 228 -1.16 10.21 29.22
N VAL A 229 -0.66 9.58 28.16
CA VAL A 229 0.77 9.59 27.85
C VAL A 229 1.26 11.00 27.54
N GLU A 230 0.51 11.76 26.74
CA GLU A 230 0.83 13.17 26.41
C GLU A 230 0.93 14.05 27.67
N ARG A 231 0.09 13.78 28.69
CA ARG A 231 0.08 14.50 29.96
C ARG A 231 1.06 13.96 31.00
N SER A 232 1.80 12.88 30.70
CA SER A 232 2.66 12.15 31.64
C SER A 232 1.87 11.60 32.85
N ASP A 233 0.62 11.17 32.62
CA ASP A 233 -0.29 10.63 33.65
C ASP A 233 0.02 9.15 33.92
N THR A 234 0.98 8.93 34.79
CA THR A 234 1.46 7.59 35.17
C THR A 234 0.39 6.74 35.86
N GLU A 235 -0.53 7.35 36.61
CA GLU A 235 -1.60 6.63 37.32
C GLU A 235 -2.58 6.01 36.31
N THR A 236 -3.04 6.79 35.33
CA THR A 236 -3.94 6.30 34.30
C THR A 236 -3.27 5.22 33.45
N VAL A 237 -2.01 5.40 33.05
CA VAL A 237 -1.25 4.39 32.31
C VAL A 237 -1.14 3.07 33.07
N ARG A 238 -0.82 3.09 34.35
CA ARG A 238 -0.79 1.88 35.20
C ARG A 238 -2.15 1.18 35.30
N LYS A 239 -3.23 1.94 35.43
CA LYS A 239 -4.61 1.39 35.47
C LYS A 239 -4.97 0.72 34.13
N HIS A 240 -4.60 1.33 33.01
CA HIS A 240 -4.81 0.70 31.70
C HIS A 240 -4.06 -0.62 31.59
N LEU A 241 -2.76 -0.65 31.90
CA LEU A 241 -1.96 -1.88 31.85
C LEU A 241 -2.46 -2.96 32.77
N ALA A 242 -2.92 -2.59 33.99
CA ALA A 242 -3.49 -3.53 34.94
C ALA A 242 -4.85 -4.11 34.50
N SER A 243 -5.60 -3.41 33.66
CA SER A 243 -6.89 -3.88 33.14
C SER A 243 -6.75 -4.82 31.94
N LEU A 244 -5.56 -4.96 31.38
CA LEU A 244 -5.31 -5.84 30.23
C LEU A 244 -4.88 -7.22 30.72
N ASP A 245 -5.70 -8.25 30.51
CA ASP A 245 -5.40 -9.61 30.94
C ASP A 245 -4.33 -10.29 30.08
N SER A 246 -4.37 -10.03 28.77
CA SER A 246 -3.44 -10.62 27.81
C SER A 246 -2.06 -9.96 27.85
N ARG A 247 -0.99 -10.78 27.98
CA ARG A 247 0.39 -10.28 27.84
C ARG A 247 0.61 -9.61 26.47
N ARG A 248 0.05 -10.18 25.40
CA ARG A 248 0.17 -9.62 24.05
C ARG A 248 -0.41 -8.21 23.97
N ASP A 249 -1.56 -7.98 24.60
CA ASP A 249 -2.24 -6.68 24.56
C ASP A 249 -1.49 -5.65 25.40
N ARG A 250 -0.92 -6.05 26.54
CA ARG A 250 -0.04 -5.19 27.33
C ARG A 250 1.20 -4.77 26.56
N VAL A 251 1.87 -5.72 25.88
CA VAL A 251 3.07 -5.43 25.08
C VAL A 251 2.72 -4.47 23.93
N LEU A 252 1.64 -4.72 23.18
CA LEU A 252 1.23 -3.84 22.08
C LEU A 252 0.88 -2.44 22.59
N TYR A 253 0.11 -2.34 23.68
CA TYR A 253 -0.22 -1.07 24.32
C TYR A 253 1.04 -0.31 24.74
N SER A 254 2.00 -0.99 25.39
CA SER A 254 3.24 -0.40 25.89
C SER A 254 4.13 0.11 24.75
N LEU A 255 4.37 -0.69 23.71
CA LEU A 255 5.20 -0.29 22.56
C LEU A 255 4.62 0.91 21.80
N LEU A 256 3.32 0.93 21.59
CA LEU A 256 2.65 2.07 20.97
C LEU A 256 2.69 3.31 21.88
N SER A 257 2.51 3.13 23.20
CA SER A 257 2.57 4.23 24.16
C SER A 257 3.97 4.82 24.29
N LEU A 258 5.05 4.01 24.21
CA LEU A 258 6.42 4.51 24.11
C LEU A 258 6.59 5.40 22.86
N ARG A 259 6.03 4.98 21.73
CA ARG A 259 6.02 5.83 20.52
C ARG A 259 5.25 7.14 20.72
N LEU A 260 4.16 7.12 21.51
CA LEU A 260 3.45 8.35 21.89
C LEU A 260 4.27 9.22 22.84
N ALA A 261 5.07 8.65 23.75
CA ALA A 261 5.98 9.41 24.60
C ALA A 261 7.04 10.18 23.79
N ASP A 262 7.64 9.56 22.75
CA ASP A 262 8.52 10.24 21.80
C ASP A 262 7.85 11.45 21.12
N ILE A 263 6.57 11.33 20.76
CA ILE A 263 5.81 12.43 20.16
C ILE A 263 5.49 13.50 21.20
N ALA A 264 5.12 13.08 22.41
CA ALA A 264 4.81 13.96 23.53
C ALA A 264 6.03 14.79 23.96
N GLN A 265 7.23 14.21 23.98
CA GLN A 265 8.48 14.93 24.26
C GLN A 265 8.76 16.01 23.20
N ARG A 266 8.44 15.77 21.92
CA ARG A 266 8.53 16.81 20.88
C ARG A 266 7.48 17.90 21.04
N LYS A 267 6.31 17.58 21.58
CA LYS A 267 5.22 18.53 21.84
C LYS A 267 5.52 19.41 23.06
N HIS A 268 6.11 18.84 24.11
CA HIS A 268 6.44 19.48 25.39
C HIS A 268 7.89 19.20 25.78
N PRO A 269 8.86 19.90 25.18
CA PRO A 269 10.29 19.63 25.40
C PRO A 269 10.73 19.72 26.87
N ASP A 270 10.06 20.56 27.67
CA ASP A 270 10.39 20.79 29.08
C ASP A 270 9.69 19.85 30.05
N ARG A 271 8.84 18.93 29.55
CA ARG A 271 8.12 17.96 30.40
C ARG A 271 8.92 16.68 30.54
N ASP A 272 8.98 16.13 31.74
CA ASP A 272 9.64 14.85 32.02
C ASP A 272 8.68 13.69 31.76
N TYR A 273 9.08 12.78 30.87
CA TYR A 273 8.35 11.53 30.53
C TYR A 273 9.03 10.29 31.09
N THR A 274 10.18 10.38 31.74
CA THR A 274 10.97 9.24 32.27
C THR A 274 10.13 8.29 33.10
N ALA A 275 9.23 8.82 33.93
CA ALA A 275 8.40 8.00 34.81
C ALA A 275 7.37 7.16 34.06
N VAL A 276 6.76 7.70 33.00
CA VAL A 276 5.79 6.96 32.18
C VAL A 276 6.51 5.98 31.27
N GLU A 277 7.65 6.35 30.69
CA GLU A 277 8.48 5.46 29.88
C GLU A 277 8.93 4.23 30.64
N LYS A 278 9.44 4.41 31.85
CA LYS A 278 9.85 3.30 32.73
C LYS A 278 8.72 2.31 33.00
N ILE A 279 7.49 2.79 33.27
CA ILE A 279 6.32 1.93 33.46
C ILE A 279 6.04 1.11 32.19
N LEU A 280 6.10 1.75 31.01
CA LEU A 280 5.81 1.12 29.73
C LEU A 280 6.88 0.07 29.36
N GLU A 281 8.15 0.35 29.64
CA GLU A 281 9.28 -0.56 29.39
C GLU A 281 9.15 -1.86 30.20
N GLU A 282 8.68 -1.78 31.46
CA GLU A 282 8.43 -2.96 32.31
C GLU A 282 7.48 -4.00 31.69
N PHE A 283 6.61 -3.57 30.77
CA PHE A 283 5.62 -4.42 30.09
C PHE A 283 5.91 -4.64 28.60
N ALA A 284 6.92 -3.99 28.04
CA ALA A 284 7.32 -4.14 26.65
C ALA A 284 8.22 -5.37 26.38
N GLU A 285 8.83 -5.92 27.45
CA GLU A 285 9.62 -7.17 27.45
C GLU A 285 8.68 -8.38 27.65
#